data_d56d063ccb8a6d738ede1c84cc2bd846
#
_entry.id   d56d063ccb8a6d738ede1c84cc2bd846
#
_cell.length_a   1.000
_cell.length_b   1.000
_cell.length_c   1.000
_cell.angle_alpha   90.00
_cell.angle_beta   90.00
_cell.angle_gamma   90.00
#
_symmetry.space_group_name_H-M   'P 1'
#
loop_
_entity.id
_entity.type
_entity.pdbx_description
1 polymer ?
#
loop_
_entity_poly.entity_id
_entity_poly.type
_entity_poly.pdbx_seq_one_letter_code
_entity_poly.pdbx_strand_id
1 'polypeptide(L)'
;MALTSLRSLVKIGFGFCLVAAASPQADAMSLRNAKLETLSFSALDGWQDDDHAAAFATFLKSCRAILNANKTIRSARPLLAGLFKACDRATSAGQLDRERARAFFENNFKPVRVMPGGQPEGFFTGYYETEVDGSRFPSDEYTVPIYAAPEETVRRKKSTVFANLDRTKIEDGALAGKDLEICYVKSPIDVFFAQIQGSTRVKLDNGKLLRLNYIASNGMPYTPVGKFLIDRGIVSKEEMSMDKIRDYMEANPEDGKALRRKNRSFVFFRETPLRADDECIGAQGVPLTAGRSLAVDKRVHVYGTPIWIDAQLPIESEKPETKFRRLLFAQDTGSAIVGPARADIYFGHGEEISHVAGRIKQNGQFVMLVPQNVPVNNPVVAGAKNIPLPKPRPGLIVTAAARTSTPAAMNHPATRRKPRR
;
A
#
# COMPACT_ATOMS: atom_id res chain seq x y z
N MET A 1 -56.84 59.24 -59.78
CA MET A 1 -55.74 58.33 -59.97
C MET A 1 -55.17 58.07 -58.61
N ALA A 2 -55.55 56.95 -58.00
CA ALA A 2 -55.18 56.54 -56.62
C ALA A 2 -54.44 55.24 -56.72
N LEU A 3 -53.30 55.17 -56.10
CA LEU A 3 -52.54 53.95 -55.89
C LEU A 3 -52.46 53.63 -54.42
N THR A 4 -53.18 52.61 -54.00
CA THR A 4 -53.20 52.01 -52.69
C THR A 4 -51.99 51.08 -52.52
N SER A 5 -51.18 51.30 -51.49
CA SER A 5 -50.08 50.40 -51.08
C SER A 5 -50.49 49.63 -49.82
N LEU A 6 -50.53 48.34 -49.97
CA LEU A 6 -50.77 47.34 -48.89
C LEU A 6 -49.50 47.16 -48.09
N ARG A 7 -49.48 47.42 -46.80
CA ARG A 7 -48.40 47.10 -45.88
C ARG A 7 -48.74 45.79 -45.14
N SER A 8 -47.96 44.74 -45.49
CA SER A 8 -47.96 43.47 -44.74
C SER A 8 -47.15 43.58 -43.42
N LEU A 9 -47.86 43.36 -42.32
CA LEU A 9 -47.24 43.22 -41.00
C LEU A 9 -46.68 41.74 -40.83
N VAL A 10 -45.37 41.62 -40.79
CA VAL A 10 -44.71 40.35 -40.37
C VAL A 10 -44.58 40.37 -38.84
N LYS A 11 -45.31 39.48 -38.18
CA LYS A 11 -45.11 39.17 -36.72
C LYS A 11 -43.91 38.26 -36.55
N ILE A 12 -42.81 38.80 -36.02
CA ILE A 12 -41.65 38.00 -35.57
C ILE A 12 -41.95 37.52 -34.17
N GLY A 13 -42.25 36.23 -34.05
CA GLY A 13 -42.36 35.55 -32.74
C GLY A 13 -40.96 35.26 -32.18
N PHE A 14 -40.58 35.92 -31.09
CA PHE A 14 -39.38 35.58 -30.32
C PHE A 14 -39.68 34.34 -29.48
N GLY A 15 -39.23 33.18 -29.96
CA GLY A 15 -39.20 31.95 -29.17
C GLY A 15 -38.05 32.04 -28.16
N PHE A 16 -38.36 32.18 -26.87
CA PHE A 16 -37.38 32.06 -25.78
C PHE A 16 -37.07 30.59 -25.60
N CYS A 17 -35.95 30.10 -26.18
CA CYS A 17 -35.38 28.79 -25.80
C CYS A 17 -34.76 28.91 -24.43
N LEU A 18 -35.42 28.38 -23.38
CA LEU A 18 -34.82 28.10 -22.08
C LEU A 18 -33.79 26.98 -22.29
N VAL A 19 -32.51 27.33 -22.45
CA VAL A 19 -31.42 26.37 -22.31
C VAL A 19 -31.28 26.11 -20.81
N ALA A 20 -31.84 24.99 -20.36
CA ALA A 20 -31.53 24.47 -19.02
C ALA A 20 -30.06 24.15 -18.98
N ALA A 21 -29.25 24.99 -18.32
CA ALA A 21 -27.87 24.69 -18.02
C ALA A 21 -27.86 23.47 -17.09
N ALA A 22 -27.57 22.29 -17.64
CA ALA A 22 -27.26 21.13 -16.86
C ALA A 22 -25.99 21.40 -16.04
N SER A 23 -26.16 21.62 -14.74
CA SER A 23 -25.02 21.69 -13.81
C SER A 23 -24.20 20.41 -13.96
N PRO A 24 -22.88 20.49 -14.10
CA PRO A 24 -22.06 19.28 -14.14
C PRO A 24 -22.30 18.50 -12.86
N GLN A 25 -22.93 17.35 -13.01
CA GLN A 25 -23.15 16.40 -11.92
C GLN A 25 -21.76 15.94 -11.49
N ALA A 26 -21.32 16.32 -10.29
CA ALA A 26 -20.04 15.86 -9.75
C ALA A 26 -20.05 14.34 -9.73
N ASP A 27 -19.05 13.72 -10.35
CA ASP A 27 -18.90 12.26 -10.37
C ASP A 27 -18.89 11.73 -8.95
N ALA A 28 -19.86 10.86 -8.65
CA ALA A 28 -19.99 10.30 -7.33
C ALA A 28 -18.89 9.26 -7.08
N MET A 29 -18.34 9.25 -5.86
CA MET A 29 -17.29 8.35 -5.45
C MET A 29 -17.76 6.89 -5.54
N SER A 30 -16.95 6.06 -6.19
CA SER A 30 -17.09 4.60 -6.21
C SER A 30 -15.71 3.95 -5.99
N LEU A 31 -15.71 2.75 -5.42
CA LEU A 31 -14.51 1.93 -5.31
C LEU A 31 -14.69 0.64 -6.11
N ARG A 32 -13.69 0.33 -6.93
CA ARG A 32 -13.72 -0.91 -7.71
C ARG A 32 -13.74 -2.13 -6.77
N ASN A 33 -14.62 -3.09 -7.05
CA ASN A 33 -14.78 -4.34 -6.29
C ASN A 33 -15.20 -4.14 -4.83
N ALA A 34 -15.87 -3.03 -4.50
CA ALA A 34 -16.47 -2.83 -3.20
C ALA A 34 -17.88 -2.26 -3.31
N LYS A 35 -18.76 -2.68 -2.42
CA LYS A 35 -20.02 -2.00 -2.13
C LYS A 35 -19.76 -0.93 -1.07
N LEU A 36 -20.38 0.22 -1.22
CA LEU A 36 -20.28 1.33 -0.26
C LEU A 36 -21.63 1.51 0.44
N GLU A 37 -21.59 1.64 1.75
CA GLU A 37 -22.76 1.86 2.59
C GLU A 37 -22.55 3.09 3.47
N THR A 38 -23.39 4.10 3.32
CA THR A 38 -23.35 5.28 4.18
C THR A 38 -23.98 4.96 5.53
N LEU A 39 -23.27 5.28 6.59
CA LEU A 39 -23.67 5.07 7.98
C LEU A 39 -23.91 6.43 8.67
N SER A 40 -24.45 6.39 9.89
CA SER A 40 -24.38 7.47 10.86
C SER A 40 -23.19 7.28 11.81
N PHE A 41 -22.68 8.34 12.43
CA PHE A 41 -21.64 8.21 13.46
C PHE A 41 -22.13 7.44 14.68
N SER A 42 -23.43 7.49 14.97
CA SER A 42 -24.04 6.70 16.05
C SER A 42 -24.05 5.18 15.79
N ALA A 43 -23.81 4.75 14.56
CA ALA A 43 -23.69 3.34 14.20
C ALA A 43 -22.23 2.83 14.28
N LEU A 44 -21.28 3.70 14.65
CA LEU A 44 -19.89 3.34 14.86
C LEU A 44 -19.65 3.02 16.35
N ASP A 45 -19.59 1.74 16.68
CA ASP A 45 -19.35 1.29 18.05
C ASP A 45 -18.03 1.84 18.59
N GLY A 46 -18.07 2.49 19.77
CA GLY A 46 -16.91 3.07 20.43
C GLY A 46 -16.40 4.37 19.80
N TRP A 47 -17.10 4.95 18.83
CA TRP A 47 -16.72 6.25 18.25
C TRP A 47 -16.52 7.34 19.27
N GLN A 48 -17.42 7.40 20.27
CA GLN A 48 -17.35 8.41 21.32
C GLN A 48 -16.18 8.21 22.30
N ASP A 49 -15.63 6.99 22.36
CA ASP A 49 -14.58 6.61 23.31
C ASP A 49 -13.17 6.85 22.77
N ASP A 50 -13.02 7.08 21.45
CA ASP A 50 -11.72 7.32 20.84
C ASP A 50 -11.09 8.64 21.29
N ASP A 51 -9.77 8.69 21.28
CA ASP A 51 -9.00 9.94 21.46
C ASP A 51 -8.99 10.74 20.16
N HIS A 52 -10.07 11.50 19.94
CA HIS A 52 -10.21 12.33 18.75
C HIS A 52 -9.19 13.48 18.70
N ALA A 53 -8.62 13.92 19.83
CA ALA A 53 -7.58 14.94 19.83
C ALA A 53 -6.29 14.40 19.21
N ALA A 54 -5.86 13.19 19.59
CA ALA A 54 -4.73 12.50 18.96
C ALA A 54 -4.99 12.19 17.47
N ALA A 55 -6.22 11.78 17.15
CA ALA A 55 -6.64 11.59 15.75
C ALA A 55 -6.54 12.90 14.95
N PHE A 56 -7.01 14.01 15.50
CA PHE A 56 -6.97 15.33 14.85
C PHE A 56 -5.53 15.84 14.65
N ALA A 57 -4.67 15.66 15.66
CA ALA A 57 -3.24 15.97 15.52
C ALA A 57 -2.57 15.18 14.38
N THR A 58 -2.95 13.90 14.22
CA THR A 58 -2.47 13.06 13.10
C THR A 58 -3.04 13.53 11.76
N PHE A 59 -4.32 13.93 11.72
CA PHE A 59 -4.94 14.50 10.52
C PHE A 59 -4.25 15.78 10.07
N LEU A 60 -3.86 16.66 10.99
CA LEU A 60 -3.12 17.89 10.69
C LEU A 60 -1.77 17.60 10.00
N LYS A 61 -1.08 16.50 10.33
CA LYS A 61 0.12 16.08 9.60
C LYS A 61 -0.19 15.82 8.12
N SER A 62 -1.26 15.06 7.84
CA SER A 62 -1.73 14.80 6.47
C SER A 62 -2.18 16.07 5.75
N CYS A 63 -2.84 16.99 6.46
CA CYS A 63 -3.34 18.24 5.89
C CYS A 63 -2.21 19.12 5.34
N ARG A 64 -1.05 19.17 6.00
CA ARG A 64 0.12 19.89 5.47
C ARG A 64 0.53 19.38 4.09
N ALA A 65 0.58 18.07 3.90
CA ALA A 65 0.91 17.47 2.60
C ALA A 65 -0.18 17.70 1.55
N ILE A 66 -1.46 17.61 1.94
CA ILE A 66 -2.62 17.81 1.06
C ILE A 66 -2.68 19.26 0.57
N LEU A 67 -2.48 20.25 1.45
CA LEU A 67 -2.52 21.67 1.10
C LEU A 67 -1.38 22.08 0.17
N ASN A 68 -0.23 21.45 0.29
CA ASN A 68 0.93 21.65 -0.57
C ASN A 68 0.86 20.88 -1.90
N ALA A 69 -0.16 20.03 -2.11
CA ALA A 69 -0.30 19.25 -3.32
C ALA A 69 -0.63 20.12 -4.55
N ASN A 70 -0.17 19.71 -5.75
CA ASN A 70 -0.41 20.41 -7.00
C ASN A 70 -1.93 20.55 -7.29
N LYS A 71 -2.37 21.76 -7.66
CA LYS A 71 -3.78 22.10 -7.95
C LYS A 71 -4.42 21.20 -9.04
N THR A 72 -3.65 20.82 -10.06
CA THR A 72 -4.13 20.01 -11.19
C THR A 72 -4.53 18.59 -10.76
N ILE A 73 -3.82 18.01 -9.79
CA ILE A 73 -4.15 16.66 -9.26
C ILE A 73 -5.42 16.70 -8.41
N ARG A 74 -5.72 17.85 -7.77
CA ARG A 74 -6.89 18.02 -6.90
C ARG A 74 -8.22 17.98 -7.65
N SER A 75 -8.29 18.62 -8.81
CA SER A 75 -9.52 18.72 -9.60
C SER A 75 -9.96 17.38 -10.23
N ALA A 76 -9.02 16.47 -10.47
CA ALA A 76 -9.29 15.17 -11.08
C ALA A 76 -9.84 14.09 -10.11
N ARG A 77 -9.89 14.38 -8.78
CA ARG A 77 -10.31 13.41 -7.76
C ARG A 77 -11.22 14.08 -6.74
N PRO A 78 -12.56 13.83 -6.78
CA PRO A 78 -13.53 14.46 -5.88
C PRO A 78 -13.20 14.30 -4.40
N LEU A 79 -12.72 13.11 -3.99
CA LEU A 79 -12.31 12.84 -2.62
C LEU A 79 -11.15 13.74 -2.19
N LEU A 80 -10.13 13.92 -3.04
CA LEU A 80 -8.99 14.79 -2.74
C LEU A 80 -9.41 16.26 -2.66
N ALA A 81 -10.31 16.70 -3.53
CA ALA A 81 -10.87 18.06 -3.49
C ALA A 81 -11.67 18.30 -2.20
N GLY A 82 -12.43 17.30 -1.74
CA GLY A 82 -13.15 17.34 -0.47
C GLY A 82 -12.22 17.39 0.73
N LEU A 83 -11.19 16.55 0.74
CA LEU A 83 -10.15 16.54 1.77
C LEU A 83 -9.39 17.87 1.84
N PHE A 84 -9.10 18.48 0.70
CA PHE A 84 -8.47 19.80 0.66
C PHE A 84 -9.28 20.84 1.45
N LYS A 85 -10.62 20.91 1.23
CA LYS A 85 -11.50 21.83 1.96
C LYS A 85 -11.57 21.50 3.47
N ALA A 86 -11.57 20.21 3.82
CA ALA A 86 -11.55 19.80 5.21
C ALA A 86 -10.21 20.15 5.88
N CYS A 87 -9.09 19.98 5.18
CA CYS A 87 -7.76 20.35 5.65
C CYS A 87 -7.57 21.86 5.85
N ASP A 88 -8.13 22.66 4.94
CA ASP A 88 -8.13 24.12 5.09
C ASP A 88 -8.83 24.54 6.39
N ARG A 89 -10.02 23.99 6.66
CA ARG A 89 -10.74 24.22 7.93
C ARG A 89 -9.96 23.68 9.15
N ALA A 90 -9.37 22.49 9.03
CA ALA A 90 -8.60 21.89 10.13
C ALA A 90 -7.39 22.74 10.51
N THR A 91 -6.66 23.24 9.50
CA THR A 91 -5.47 24.07 9.73
C THR A 91 -5.85 25.41 10.34
N SER A 92 -6.98 26.02 9.90
CA SER A 92 -7.51 27.26 10.47
C SER A 92 -8.01 27.10 11.91
N ALA A 93 -8.52 25.91 12.28
CA ALA A 93 -8.98 25.61 13.64
C ALA A 93 -7.81 25.44 14.63
N GLY A 94 -6.63 25.10 14.16
CA GLY A 94 -5.47 24.81 15.02
C GLY A 94 -5.63 23.50 15.81
N GLN A 95 -5.03 23.42 16.99
CA GLN A 95 -5.15 22.27 17.90
C GLN A 95 -6.54 22.23 18.55
N LEU A 96 -7.17 21.07 18.58
CA LEU A 96 -8.49 20.86 19.18
C LEU A 96 -8.40 19.85 20.32
N ASP A 97 -9.20 20.07 21.36
CA ASP A 97 -9.48 19.08 22.38
C ASP A 97 -10.31 17.91 21.84
N ARG A 98 -10.53 16.89 22.65
CA ARG A 98 -11.24 15.66 22.24
C ARG A 98 -12.65 15.92 21.69
N GLU A 99 -13.42 16.76 22.36
CA GLU A 99 -14.82 17.01 22.01
C GLU A 99 -14.93 17.86 20.74
N ARG A 100 -14.13 18.91 20.64
CA ARG A 100 -14.06 19.74 19.43
C ARG A 100 -13.53 19.00 18.22
N ALA A 101 -12.53 18.12 18.42
CA ALA A 101 -11.99 17.27 17.37
C ALA A 101 -13.04 16.27 16.88
N ARG A 102 -13.80 15.64 17.79
CA ARG A 102 -14.93 14.77 17.42
C ARG A 102 -15.96 15.54 16.61
N ALA A 103 -16.41 16.68 17.11
CA ALA A 103 -17.37 17.53 16.42
C ALA A 103 -16.84 17.99 15.02
N PHE A 104 -15.53 18.24 14.91
CA PHE A 104 -14.91 18.56 13.62
C PHE A 104 -15.09 17.42 12.63
N PHE A 105 -14.80 16.17 13.00
CA PHE A 105 -14.97 15.03 12.10
C PHE A 105 -16.44 14.80 11.75
N GLU A 106 -17.34 14.87 12.72
CA GLU A 106 -18.78 14.68 12.52
C GLU A 106 -19.37 15.74 11.57
N ASN A 107 -18.94 16.99 11.68
CA ASN A 107 -19.44 18.08 10.84
C ASN A 107 -18.84 18.12 9.43
N ASN A 108 -17.66 17.57 9.22
CA ASN A 108 -16.94 17.66 7.95
C ASN A 108 -16.98 16.39 7.10
N PHE A 109 -17.34 15.26 7.71
CA PHE A 109 -17.30 13.95 7.07
C PHE A 109 -18.59 13.18 7.30
N LYS A 110 -18.81 12.16 6.48
CA LYS A 110 -19.82 11.13 6.66
C LYS A 110 -19.14 9.75 6.64
N PRO A 111 -19.52 8.83 7.52
CA PRO A 111 -18.95 7.49 7.54
C PRO A 111 -19.51 6.65 6.40
N VAL A 112 -18.62 5.96 5.70
CA VAL A 112 -18.95 5.08 4.58
C VAL A 112 -18.24 3.76 4.77
N ARG A 113 -19.00 2.70 5.06
CA ARG A 113 -18.48 1.32 5.17
C ARG A 113 -18.06 0.84 3.80
N VAL A 114 -16.87 0.25 3.73
CA VAL A 114 -16.32 -0.36 2.51
C VAL A 114 -16.43 -1.87 2.62
N MET A 115 -17.21 -2.48 1.74
CA MET A 115 -17.50 -3.92 1.74
C MET A 115 -16.87 -4.57 0.49
N PRO A 116 -15.67 -5.16 0.61
CA PRO A 116 -15.00 -5.81 -0.51
C PRO A 116 -15.77 -7.04 -0.98
N GLY A 117 -16.12 -7.10 -2.28
CA GLY A 117 -16.95 -8.19 -2.81
C GLY A 117 -18.32 -8.33 -2.14
N GLY A 118 -18.78 -7.28 -1.43
CA GLY A 118 -20.03 -7.30 -0.66
C GLY A 118 -19.91 -7.89 0.76
N GLN A 119 -18.71 -8.32 1.18
CA GLN A 119 -18.45 -8.79 2.55
C GLN A 119 -18.34 -7.60 3.51
N PRO A 120 -18.87 -7.70 4.74
CA PRO A 120 -18.92 -6.57 5.68
C PRO A 120 -17.56 -6.19 6.27
N GLU A 121 -16.57 -7.06 6.17
CA GLU A 121 -15.27 -6.92 6.82
C GLU A 121 -14.13 -6.74 5.82
N GLY A 122 -13.17 -5.92 6.22
CA GLY A 122 -11.85 -5.83 5.63
C GLY A 122 -10.85 -6.77 6.30
N PHE A 123 -9.58 -6.66 5.90
CA PHE A 123 -8.49 -7.45 6.46
C PHE A 123 -7.34 -6.55 6.88
N PHE A 124 -6.87 -6.74 8.12
CA PHE A 124 -5.83 -5.92 8.74
C PHE A 124 -4.62 -6.75 9.13
N THR A 125 -3.44 -6.14 8.94
CA THR A 125 -2.16 -6.60 9.49
C THR A 125 -1.49 -5.45 10.22
N GLY A 126 -0.36 -5.71 10.87
CA GLY A 126 0.44 -4.70 11.52
C GLY A 126 1.83 -4.58 10.93
N TYR A 127 2.41 -3.38 11.00
CA TYR A 127 3.81 -3.13 10.67
C TYR A 127 4.43 -2.14 11.64
N TYR A 128 5.76 -2.08 11.62
CA TYR A 128 6.55 -1.32 12.57
C TYR A 128 7.89 -0.88 11.95
N GLU A 129 8.60 0.02 12.57
CA GLU A 129 9.97 0.35 12.18
C GLU A 129 10.93 -0.58 12.91
N THR A 130 11.74 -1.34 12.21
CA THR A 130 12.72 -2.27 12.81
C THR A 130 13.85 -1.51 13.50
N GLU A 131 14.46 -2.12 14.52
CA GLU A 131 15.68 -1.65 15.15
C GLU A 131 16.76 -2.73 15.04
N VAL A 132 17.95 -2.35 14.60
CA VAL A 132 19.07 -3.27 14.41
C VAL A 132 20.39 -2.60 14.79
N ASP A 133 21.36 -3.38 15.25
CA ASP A 133 22.74 -2.91 15.46
C ASP A 133 23.49 -2.90 14.13
N GLY A 134 24.42 -1.95 13.97
CA GLY A 134 25.18 -1.84 12.74
C GLY A 134 26.45 -0.98 12.87
N SER A 135 27.18 -0.89 11.78
CA SER A 135 28.37 -0.04 11.62
C SER A 135 28.37 0.65 10.26
N ARG A 136 29.01 1.81 10.16
CA ARG A 136 29.21 2.50 8.87
C ARG A 136 30.18 1.76 7.95
N PHE A 137 31.05 0.94 8.52
CA PHE A 137 32.07 0.23 7.80
C PHE A 137 31.94 -1.29 8.05
N PRO A 138 32.35 -2.11 7.10
CA PRO A 138 32.34 -3.55 7.30
C PRO A 138 33.35 -3.94 8.39
N SER A 139 33.05 -4.99 9.14
CA SER A 139 33.90 -5.61 10.15
C SER A 139 33.60 -7.11 10.21
N ASP A 140 34.33 -7.85 11.05
CA ASP A 140 34.06 -9.27 11.27
C ASP A 140 32.63 -9.53 11.83
N GLU A 141 32.07 -8.53 12.54
CA GLU A 141 30.74 -8.62 13.13
C GLU A 141 29.65 -8.06 12.19
N TYR A 142 29.92 -6.97 11.49
CA TYR A 142 28.97 -6.27 10.61
C TYR A 142 29.34 -6.50 9.14
N THR A 143 28.84 -7.60 8.59
CA THR A 143 29.21 -8.07 7.25
C THR A 143 28.16 -7.84 6.17
N VAL A 144 26.91 -7.57 6.57
CA VAL A 144 25.77 -7.53 5.64
C VAL A 144 25.38 -6.09 5.29
N PRO A 145 25.57 -5.66 4.03
CA PRO A 145 25.28 -4.28 3.64
C PRO A 145 23.79 -3.97 3.55
N ILE A 146 23.41 -2.75 3.97
CA ILE A 146 22.16 -2.10 3.61
C ILE A 146 22.46 -1.10 2.50
N TYR A 147 21.76 -1.24 1.36
CA TYR A 147 22.08 -0.49 0.16
C TYR A 147 21.20 0.75 -0.05
N ALA A 148 21.80 1.83 -0.51
CA ALA A 148 21.15 2.96 -1.14
C ALA A 148 20.63 2.58 -2.53
N ALA A 149 19.64 3.32 -3.02
CA ALA A 149 19.22 3.18 -4.40
C ALA A 149 20.19 3.90 -5.33
N PRO A 150 20.58 3.29 -6.44
CA PRO A 150 21.32 3.99 -7.47
C PRO A 150 20.55 5.22 -7.98
N GLU A 151 21.29 6.29 -8.22
CA GLU A 151 20.75 7.61 -8.57
C GLU A 151 19.78 7.56 -9.77
N GLU A 152 20.09 6.77 -10.76
CA GLU A 152 19.22 6.57 -11.93
C GLU A 152 17.85 5.98 -11.61
N THR A 153 17.77 5.09 -10.61
CA THR A 153 16.50 4.48 -10.16
C THR A 153 15.60 5.52 -9.52
N VAL A 154 16.17 6.41 -8.71
CA VAL A 154 15.44 7.50 -8.05
C VAL A 154 14.96 8.53 -9.07
N ARG A 155 15.84 8.93 -10.00
CA ARG A 155 15.56 9.98 -11.00
C ARG A 155 14.49 9.56 -12.01
N ARG A 156 14.52 8.33 -12.50
CA ARG A 156 13.62 7.86 -13.57
C ARG A 156 12.27 7.35 -13.08
N LYS A 157 12.05 7.18 -11.76
CA LYS A 157 10.85 6.56 -11.17
C LYS A 157 10.45 5.23 -11.83
N LYS A 158 11.34 4.61 -12.59
CA LYS A 158 11.17 3.33 -13.26
C LYS A 158 12.40 2.47 -12.96
N SER A 159 12.17 1.33 -12.36
CA SER A 159 13.16 0.33 -12.01
C SER A 159 13.73 -0.44 -13.24
N THR A 160 14.02 0.25 -14.34
CA THR A 160 14.53 -0.45 -15.55
C THR A 160 16.01 -0.82 -15.44
N VAL A 161 16.79 -0.14 -14.60
CA VAL A 161 18.23 -0.39 -14.43
C VAL A 161 18.49 -1.70 -13.68
N PHE A 162 17.57 -2.13 -12.83
CA PHE A 162 17.68 -3.35 -12.02
C PHE A 162 16.67 -4.44 -12.36
N ALA A 163 15.96 -4.32 -13.48
CA ALA A 163 14.95 -5.31 -13.89
C ALA A 163 15.50 -6.76 -13.98
N ASN A 164 16.83 -6.92 -14.02
CA ASN A 164 17.51 -8.21 -14.05
C ASN A 164 18.22 -8.58 -12.74
N LEU A 165 18.19 -7.71 -11.71
CA LEU A 165 18.80 -7.97 -10.42
C LEU A 165 17.72 -8.31 -9.38
N ASP A 166 17.45 -9.58 -9.22
CA ASP A 166 16.59 -10.06 -8.13
C ASP A 166 17.41 -10.18 -6.83
N ARG A 167 16.68 -10.48 -5.74
CA ARG A 167 17.30 -10.66 -4.42
C ARG A 167 18.49 -11.59 -4.45
N THR A 168 18.39 -12.71 -5.14
CA THR A 168 19.46 -13.72 -5.18
C THR A 168 20.76 -13.13 -5.71
N LYS A 169 20.70 -12.44 -6.85
CA LYS A 169 21.88 -11.83 -7.46
C LYS A 169 22.47 -10.72 -6.58
N ILE A 170 21.60 -9.92 -5.93
CA ILE A 170 22.05 -8.84 -5.05
C ILE A 170 22.74 -9.43 -3.80
N GLU A 171 22.16 -10.44 -3.17
CA GLU A 171 22.75 -11.13 -2.03
C GLU A 171 24.04 -11.92 -2.40
N ASP A 172 24.21 -12.30 -3.66
CA ASP A 172 25.42 -12.90 -4.21
C ASP A 172 26.47 -11.85 -4.65
N GLY A 173 26.27 -10.56 -4.32
CA GLY A 173 27.28 -9.52 -4.51
C GLY A 173 27.17 -8.72 -5.82
N ALA A 174 26.06 -8.77 -6.55
CA ALA A 174 25.90 -8.03 -7.82
C ALA A 174 26.02 -6.48 -7.67
N LEU A 175 25.96 -5.96 -6.44
CA LEU A 175 26.14 -4.54 -6.12
C LEU A 175 27.49 -4.22 -5.49
N ALA A 176 28.36 -5.20 -5.23
CA ALA A 176 29.68 -4.97 -4.66
C ALA A 176 30.52 -4.02 -5.54
N GLY A 177 31.22 -3.10 -4.90
CA GLY A 177 32.08 -2.10 -5.58
C GLY A 177 31.33 -1.03 -6.36
N LYS A 178 30.03 -0.82 -6.05
CA LYS A 178 29.22 0.26 -6.65
C LYS A 178 29.01 1.46 -5.71
N ASP A 179 29.64 1.44 -4.55
CA ASP A 179 29.57 2.52 -3.53
C ASP A 179 28.12 2.84 -3.12
N LEU A 180 27.29 1.78 -2.99
CA LEU A 180 25.88 1.91 -2.62
C LEU A 180 25.60 1.51 -1.17
N GLU A 181 26.58 1.06 -0.44
CA GLU A 181 26.50 0.63 0.95
C GLU A 181 26.29 1.84 1.86
N ILE A 182 25.17 1.90 2.58
CA ILE A 182 24.91 2.94 3.58
C ILE A 182 25.57 2.58 4.91
N CYS A 183 25.39 1.35 5.33
CA CYS A 183 25.91 0.77 6.57
C CYS A 183 25.87 -0.76 6.46
N TYR A 184 26.42 -1.41 7.48
CA TYR A 184 26.49 -2.88 7.57
C TYR A 184 25.83 -3.34 8.87
N VAL A 185 25.14 -4.48 8.84
CA VAL A 185 24.48 -5.12 9.98
C VAL A 185 24.95 -6.56 10.13
N LYS A 186 24.56 -7.23 11.23
CA LYS A 186 25.04 -8.60 11.54
C LYS A 186 24.37 -9.67 10.67
N SER A 187 23.08 -9.51 10.39
CA SER A 187 22.26 -10.59 9.81
C SER A 187 21.56 -10.19 8.51
N PRO A 188 21.61 -11.04 7.47
CA PRO A 188 20.80 -10.84 6.27
C PRO A 188 19.29 -11.01 6.54
N ILE A 189 18.93 -11.64 7.67
CA ILE A 189 17.53 -11.75 8.11
C ILE A 189 17.03 -10.37 8.56
N ASP A 190 17.86 -9.60 9.28
CA ASP A 190 17.51 -8.24 9.70
C ASP A 190 17.29 -7.30 8.50
N VAL A 191 18.18 -7.36 7.50
CA VAL A 191 17.99 -6.62 6.25
C VAL A 191 16.69 -7.02 5.56
N PHE A 192 16.38 -8.32 5.54
CA PHE A 192 15.15 -8.82 4.93
C PHE A 192 13.89 -8.27 5.61
N PHE A 193 13.86 -8.30 6.94
CA PHE A 193 12.73 -7.74 7.69
C PHE A 193 12.66 -6.21 7.58
N ALA A 194 13.77 -5.49 7.65
CA ALA A 194 13.81 -4.05 7.39
C ALA A 194 13.22 -3.69 6.01
N GLN A 195 13.51 -4.50 4.99
CA GLN A 195 12.97 -4.32 3.64
C GLN A 195 11.47 -4.59 3.53
N ILE A 196 10.93 -5.53 4.31
CA ILE A 196 9.49 -5.81 4.38
C ILE A 196 8.78 -4.64 5.07
N GLN A 197 9.34 -4.13 6.17
CA GLN A 197 8.77 -3.02 6.94
C GLN A 197 8.91 -1.66 6.25
N GLY A 198 9.94 -1.47 5.42
CA GLY A 198 10.18 -0.25 4.65
C GLY A 198 10.94 0.85 5.39
N SER A 199 11.24 0.68 6.68
CA SER A 199 12.10 1.58 7.47
C SER A 199 12.85 0.80 8.54
N THR A 200 13.99 1.37 8.99
CA THR A 200 14.77 0.79 10.08
C THR A 200 15.58 1.85 10.82
N ARG A 201 15.76 1.63 12.09
CA ARG A 201 16.68 2.34 12.99
C ARG A 201 17.94 1.49 13.11
N VAL A 202 19.08 2.04 12.71
CA VAL A 202 20.36 1.35 12.90
C VAL A 202 21.12 2.02 14.03
N LYS A 203 21.33 1.29 15.13
CA LYS A 203 22.16 1.70 16.25
C LYS A 203 23.60 1.41 15.87
N LEU A 204 24.34 2.45 15.52
CA LEU A 204 25.72 2.32 15.11
C LEU A 204 26.64 2.04 16.29
N ASP A 205 27.72 1.32 16.03
CA ASP A 205 28.78 0.99 16.98
C ASP A 205 29.40 2.20 17.71
N ASN A 206 29.33 3.38 17.09
CA ASN A 206 29.76 4.66 17.68
C ASN A 206 28.66 5.39 18.50
N GLY A 207 27.54 4.72 18.80
CA GLY A 207 26.41 5.23 19.58
C GLY A 207 25.46 6.15 18.81
N LYS A 208 25.68 6.43 17.53
CA LYS A 208 24.76 7.24 16.72
C LYS A 208 23.60 6.40 16.21
N LEU A 209 22.43 7.02 16.11
CA LEU A 209 21.26 6.41 15.51
C LEU A 209 21.13 6.86 14.06
N LEU A 210 21.13 5.88 13.14
CA LEU A 210 20.91 6.10 11.72
C LEU A 210 19.46 5.74 11.39
N ARG A 211 18.76 6.64 10.69
CA ARG A 211 17.36 6.46 10.30
C ARG A 211 17.28 6.19 8.81
N LEU A 212 16.79 5.01 8.45
CA LEU A 212 16.70 4.58 7.06
C LEU A 212 15.24 4.39 6.66
N ASN A 213 14.86 5.00 5.53
CA ASN A 213 13.54 4.87 4.95
C ASN A 213 13.62 4.34 3.52
N TYR A 214 12.58 3.63 3.10
CA TYR A 214 12.38 3.20 1.71
C TYR A 214 12.56 4.35 0.73
N ILE A 215 13.27 4.10 -0.36
CA ILE A 215 13.37 5.04 -1.49
C ILE A 215 12.96 4.39 -2.81
N ALA A 216 13.32 3.14 -3.03
CA ALA A 216 13.04 2.41 -4.26
C ALA A 216 13.06 0.90 -4.03
N SER A 217 12.65 0.14 -5.04
CA SER A 217 12.83 -1.31 -5.10
C SER A 217 13.41 -1.71 -6.46
N ASN A 218 13.87 -2.95 -6.56
CA ASN A 218 14.32 -3.53 -7.83
C ASN A 218 13.18 -3.79 -8.85
N GLY A 219 11.92 -3.48 -8.50
CA GLY A 219 10.75 -3.66 -9.36
C GLY A 219 10.25 -5.10 -9.49
N MET A 220 10.90 -6.05 -8.83
CA MET A 220 10.40 -7.44 -8.79
C MET A 220 9.17 -7.55 -7.88
N PRO A 221 8.23 -8.47 -8.19
CA PRO A 221 7.05 -8.65 -7.35
C PRO A 221 7.43 -9.18 -5.96
N TYR A 222 6.73 -8.68 -4.96
CA TYR A 222 6.82 -9.20 -3.60
C TYR A 222 6.16 -10.57 -3.50
N THR A 223 6.83 -11.49 -2.80
CA THR A 223 6.32 -12.84 -2.51
C THR A 223 6.33 -13.06 -1.00
N PRO A 224 5.18 -13.32 -0.35
CA PRO A 224 5.12 -13.58 1.09
C PRO A 224 5.74 -14.95 1.39
N VAL A 225 6.88 -14.95 2.06
CA VAL A 225 7.66 -16.18 2.30
C VAL A 225 6.99 -17.12 3.31
N GLY A 226 6.20 -16.60 4.25
CA GLY A 226 5.44 -17.41 5.21
C GLY A 226 4.50 -18.42 4.53
N LYS A 227 3.99 -18.09 3.34
CA LYS A 227 3.17 -19.04 2.57
C LYS A 227 3.91 -20.35 2.28
N PHE A 228 5.20 -20.30 1.98
CA PHE A 228 5.99 -21.53 1.72
C PHE A 228 6.14 -22.40 2.96
N LEU A 229 6.22 -21.82 4.16
CA LEU A 229 6.26 -22.58 5.42
C LEU A 229 4.92 -23.25 5.68
N ILE A 230 3.81 -22.56 5.39
CA ILE A 230 2.47 -23.14 5.49
C ILE A 230 2.29 -24.26 4.48
N ASP A 231 2.61 -24.03 3.21
CA ASP A 231 2.47 -25.01 2.12
C ASP A 231 3.31 -26.28 2.37
N ARG A 232 4.44 -26.15 3.11
CA ARG A 232 5.31 -27.26 3.53
C ARG A 232 4.86 -27.93 4.84
N GLY A 233 3.81 -27.44 5.49
CA GLY A 233 3.32 -27.95 6.77
C GLY A 233 4.25 -27.71 7.96
N ILE A 234 5.19 -26.73 7.86
CA ILE A 234 6.16 -26.42 8.93
C ILE A 234 5.51 -25.56 10.01
N VAL A 235 4.65 -24.61 9.61
CA VAL A 235 3.90 -23.76 10.51
C VAL A 235 2.45 -23.74 10.03
N SER A 236 1.48 -23.87 10.93
CA SER A 236 0.06 -23.77 10.57
C SER A 236 -0.29 -22.33 10.15
N LYS A 237 -1.35 -22.15 9.38
CA LYS A 237 -1.82 -20.81 8.98
C LYS A 237 -2.20 -19.96 10.21
N GLU A 238 -2.74 -20.61 11.22
CA GLU A 238 -3.19 -20.00 12.46
C GLU A 238 -2.04 -19.48 13.32
N GLU A 239 -0.91 -20.22 13.34
CA GLU A 239 0.29 -19.87 14.11
C GLU A 239 1.27 -18.97 13.36
N MET A 240 1.08 -18.80 12.04
CA MET A 240 2.01 -18.02 11.22
C MET A 240 2.11 -16.57 11.71
N SER A 241 3.34 -16.16 12.03
CA SER A 241 3.71 -14.80 12.41
C SER A 241 5.07 -14.42 11.81
N MET A 242 5.47 -13.16 11.97
CA MET A 242 6.83 -12.73 11.58
C MET A 242 7.90 -13.41 12.41
N ASP A 243 7.65 -13.61 13.70
CA ASP A 243 8.58 -14.31 14.61
C ASP A 243 8.80 -15.75 14.14
N LYS A 244 7.74 -16.49 13.81
CA LYS A 244 7.86 -17.86 13.28
C LYS A 244 8.68 -17.95 12.00
N ILE A 245 8.60 -16.92 11.14
CA ILE A 245 9.41 -16.85 9.92
C ILE A 245 10.88 -16.59 10.29
N ARG A 246 11.13 -15.67 11.24
CA ARG A 246 12.48 -15.35 11.73
C ARG A 246 13.12 -16.57 12.40
N ASP A 247 12.44 -17.17 13.38
CA ASP A 247 12.89 -18.34 14.12
C ASP A 247 13.27 -19.48 13.17
N TYR A 248 12.43 -19.71 12.15
CA TYR A 248 12.72 -20.73 11.15
C TYR A 248 13.99 -20.43 10.36
N MET A 249 14.17 -19.18 9.90
CA MET A 249 15.35 -18.78 9.12
C MET A 249 16.62 -18.85 9.96
N GLU A 250 16.56 -18.51 11.24
CA GLU A 250 17.69 -18.57 12.17
C GLU A 250 18.08 -20.02 12.53
N ALA A 251 17.08 -20.86 12.79
CA ALA A 251 17.29 -22.28 13.08
C ALA A 251 17.76 -23.10 11.87
N ASN A 252 17.52 -22.64 10.65
CA ASN A 252 17.83 -23.35 9.41
C ASN A 252 18.56 -22.42 8.40
N PRO A 253 19.84 -22.08 8.60
CA PRO A 253 20.51 -21.03 7.83
C PRO A 253 20.46 -21.21 6.31
N GLU A 254 20.71 -22.41 5.79
CA GLU A 254 20.72 -22.68 4.35
C GLU A 254 19.31 -22.66 3.75
N ASP A 255 18.34 -23.33 4.38
CA ASP A 255 16.95 -23.30 3.91
C ASP A 255 16.32 -21.91 4.14
N GLY A 256 16.68 -21.25 5.23
CA GLY A 256 16.30 -19.86 5.51
C GLY A 256 16.80 -18.88 4.44
N LYS A 257 18.04 -19.06 3.96
CA LYS A 257 18.58 -18.32 2.82
C LYS A 257 17.77 -18.61 1.55
N ALA A 258 17.49 -19.89 1.27
CA ALA A 258 16.68 -20.28 0.13
C ALA A 258 15.24 -19.74 0.23
N LEU A 259 14.64 -19.76 1.42
CA LEU A 259 13.30 -19.22 1.70
C LEU A 259 13.26 -17.70 1.47
N ARG A 260 14.21 -16.95 2.03
CA ARG A 260 14.33 -15.51 1.84
C ARG A 260 14.40 -15.12 0.36
N ARG A 261 15.15 -15.90 -0.45
CA ARG A 261 15.34 -15.70 -1.89
C ARG A 261 14.10 -16.00 -2.74
N LYS A 262 13.07 -16.68 -2.19
CA LYS A 262 11.75 -16.80 -2.85
C LYS A 262 11.08 -15.45 -3.03
N ASN A 263 11.34 -14.49 -2.14
CA ASN A 263 10.93 -13.11 -2.35
C ASN A 263 11.96 -12.38 -3.22
N ARG A 264 11.73 -12.30 -4.52
CA ARG A 264 12.63 -11.67 -5.49
C ARG A 264 12.71 -10.16 -5.34
N SER A 265 11.73 -9.54 -4.66
CA SER A 265 11.72 -8.09 -4.39
C SER A 265 12.87 -7.73 -3.45
N PHE A 266 13.58 -6.65 -3.79
CA PHE A 266 14.64 -6.07 -2.97
C PHE A 266 14.40 -4.56 -2.82
N VAL A 267 14.46 -4.07 -1.59
CA VAL A 267 14.21 -2.66 -1.23
C VAL A 267 15.54 -1.95 -0.99
N PHE A 268 15.63 -0.73 -1.49
CA PHE A 268 16.72 0.20 -1.27
C PHE A 268 16.29 1.30 -0.31
N PHE A 269 17.24 1.80 0.47
CA PHE A 269 17.01 2.78 1.52
C PHE A 269 17.68 4.13 1.21
N ARG A 270 17.27 5.12 1.96
CA ARG A 270 17.97 6.40 2.08
C ARG A 270 18.06 6.79 3.54
N GLU A 271 19.09 7.52 3.88
CA GLU A 271 19.15 8.21 5.17
C GLU A 271 18.10 9.31 5.21
N THR A 272 17.47 9.45 6.37
CA THR A 272 16.49 10.50 6.62
C THR A 272 16.89 11.24 7.89
N PRO A 273 16.99 12.59 7.86
CA PRO A 273 17.42 13.38 9.00
C PRO A 273 16.29 13.49 10.04
N LEU A 274 15.96 12.38 10.67
CA LEU A 274 14.97 12.28 11.74
C LEU A 274 15.69 12.24 13.09
N ARG A 275 15.09 12.87 14.10
CA ARG A 275 15.55 12.75 15.48
C ARG A 275 15.20 11.36 16.04
N ALA A 276 15.76 11.01 17.18
CA ALA A 276 15.54 9.70 17.79
C ALA A 276 14.07 9.45 18.16
N ASP A 277 13.36 10.50 18.57
CA ASP A 277 11.95 10.49 18.98
C ASP A 277 10.96 10.71 17.80
N ASP A 278 11.45 11.03 16.60
CA ASP A 278 10.60 11.16 15.42
C ASP A 278 10.20 9.76 14.90
N GLU A 279 8.97 9.62 14.42
CA GLU A 279 8.52 8.43 13.71
C GLU A 279 8.97 8.44 12.25
N CYS A 280 9.03 7.27 11.62
CA CYS A 280 9.44 7.16 10.21
C CYS A 280 8.46 7.89 9.27
N ILE A 281 8.94 8.19 8.06
CA ILE A 281 8.15 8.93 7.05
C ILE A 281 7.38 7.93 6.18
N GLY A 282 6.05 8.05 6.17
CA GLY A 282 5.19 7.27 5.28
C GLY A 282 5.21 7.76 3.83
N ALA A 283 4.59 7.00 2.94
CA ALA A 283 4.54 7.30 1.50
C ALA A 283 3.82 8.61 1.16
N GLN A 284 2.98 9.14 2.04
CA GLN A 284 2.42 10.49 1.92
C GLN A 284 3.49 11.59 2.10
N GLY A 285 4.67 11.28 2.64
CA GLY A 285 5.72 12.23 2.95
C GLY A 285 5.53 12.93 4.30
N VAL A 286 4.80 12.32 5.21
CA VAL A 286 4.56 12.83 6.57
C VAL A 286 5.05 11.82 7.62
N PRO A 287 5.46 12.29 8.81
CA PRO A 287 5.78 11.39 9.93
C PRO A 287 4.54 10.58 10.32
N LEU A 288 4.71 9.27 10.43
CA LEU A 288 3.66 8.36 10.89
C LEU A 288 3.31 8.63 12.36
N THR A 289 2.25 8.01 12.83
CA THR A 289 1.82 8.04 14.22
C THR A 289 1.38 6.64 14.63
N ALA A 290 2.03 6.07 15.62
CA ALA A 290 1.72 4.74 16.14
C ALA A 290 0.24 4.61 16.53
N GLY A 291 -0.42 3.55 16.06
CA GLY A 291 -1.85 3.30 16.28
C GLY A 291 -2.80 4.30 15.62
N ARG A 292 -2.29 5.19 14.72
CA ARG A 292 -3.08 6.20 14.00
C ARG A 292 -2.78 6.28 12.51
N SER A 293 -1.69 5.67 12.02
CA SER A 293 -1.33 5.66 10.60
C SER A 293 -1.62 4.30 9.98
N LEU A 294 -2.08 4.32 8.73
CA LEU A 294 -2.37 3.14 7.91
C LEU A 294 -1.58 3.15 6.61
N ALA A 295 -1.04 2.00 6.26
CA ALA A 295 -0.70 1.68 4.88
C ALA A 295 -1.93 1.11 4.18
N VAL A 296 -2.24 1.64 2.98
CA VAL A 296 -3.42 1.29 2.17
C VAL A 296 -3.05 1.03 0.71
N ASP A 297 -3.97 0.47 -0.06
CA ASP A 297 -3.80 0.39 -1.52
C ASP A 297 -3.91 1.79 -2.14
N LYS A 298 -2.76 2.36 -2.52
CA LYS A 298 -2.66 3.70 -3.13
C LYS A 298 -3.37 3.84 -4.49
N ARG A 299 -3.77 2.72 -5.13
CA ARG A 299 -4.55 2.73 -6.37
C ARG A 299 -6.03 2.94 -6.10
N VAL A 300 -6.46 2.70 -4.86
CA VAL A 300 -7.85 2.76 -4.39
C VAL A 300 -8.07 3.99 -3.51
N HIS A 301 -7.19 4.19 -2.53
CA HIS A 301 -7.34 5.23 -1.51
C HIS A 301 -6.50 6.47 -1.80
N VAL A 302 -7.01 7.61 -1.34
CA VAL A 302 -6.30 8.89 -1.34
C VAL A 302 -5.61 9.04 0.02
N TYR A 303 -4.33 9.40 0.01
CA TYR A 303 -3.62 9.69 1.26
C TYR A 303 -4.25 10.85 2.01
N GLY A 304 -4.27 10.73 3.33
CA GLY A 304 -4.94 11.64 4.25
C GLY A 304 -6.41 11.30 4.50
N THR A 305 -6.98 10.30 3.83
CA THR A 305 -8.35 9.83 4.11
C THR A 305 -8.43 9.31 5.54
N PRO A 306 -9.35 9.85 6.39
CA PRO A 306 -9.61 9.27 7.70
C PRO A 306 -10.39 7.96 7.55
N ILE A 307 -10.02 6.96 8.35
CA ILE A 307 -10.59 5.61 8.30
C ILE A 307 -10.82 5.13 9.72
N TRP A 308 -12.07 4.80 10.05
CA TRP A 308 -12.41 4.14 11.29
C TRP A 308 -12.23 2.64 11.14
N ILE A 309 -11.47 2.05 12.07
CA ILE A 309 -11.29 0.60 12.18
C ILE A 309 -11.97 0.13 13.45
N ASP A 310 -12.80 -0.92 13.34
CA ASP A 310 -13.33 -1.68 14.47
C ASP A 310 -12.97 -3.16 14.27
N ALA A 311 -12.07 -3.65 15.10
CA ALA A 311 -11.55 -5.02 15.04
C ALA A 311 -11.20 -5.55 16.43
N GLN A 312 -11.10 -6.88 16.55
CA GLN A 312 -10.47 -7.55 17.68
C GLN A 312 -9.04 -7.89 17.29
N LEU A 313 -8.07 -7.35 18.01
CA LEU A 313 -6.64 -7.53 17.68
C LEU A 313 -5.89 -8.22 18.83
N PRO A 314 -4.85 -9.02 18.54
CA PRO A 314 -4.00 -9.66 19.53
C PRO A 314 -2.94 -8.65 20.06
N ILE A 315 -3.35 -7.59 20.77
CA ILE A 315 -2.44 -6.55 21.29
C ILE A 315 -1.93 -6.92 22.67
N GLU A 316 -2.82 -7.14 23.63
CA GLU A 316 -2.48 -7.44 25.03
C GLU A 316 -2.13 -8.91 25.25
N SER A 317 -2.55 -9.79 24.34
CA SER A 317 -2.26 -11.22 24.33
C SER A 317 -2.07 -11.73 22.91
N GLU A 318 -1.71 -12.99 22.73
CA GLU A 318 -1.64 -13.64 21.40
C GLU A 318 -3.02 -13.88 20.78
N LYS A 319 -4.09 -13.80 21.58
CA LYS A 319 -5.45 -13.95 21.11
C LYS A 319 -6.04 -12.61 20.68
N PRO A 320 -6.88 -12.57 19.65
CA PRO A 320 -7.50 -11.34 19.17
C PRO A 320 -8.66 -10.89 20.07
N GLU A 321 -8.37 -10.49 21.29
CA GLU A 321 -9.36 -10.13 22.32
C GLU A 321 -9.38 -8.63 22.61
N THR A 322 -8.33 -7.89 22.26
CA THR A 322 -8.27 -6.44 22.49
C THR A 322 -9.15 -5.70 21.48
N LYS A 323 -10.13 -4.95 21.97
CA LYS A 323 -10.97 -4.09 21.12
C LYS A 323 -10.14 -2.96 20.57
N PHE A 324 -9.95 -2.94 19.25
CA PHE A 324 -9.25 -1.89 18.53
C PHE A 324 -10.27 -1.07 17.74
N ARG A 325 -10.70 0.07 18.32
CA ARG A 325 -11.70 0.99 17.79
C ARG A 325 -11.09 2.37 17.69
N ARG A 326 -10.58 2.73 16.52
CA ARG A 326 -9.79 3.96 16.36
C ARG A 326 -10.01 4.61 15.00
N LEU A 327 -9.92 5.93 15.00
CA LEU A 327 -9.82 6.74 13.80
C LEU A 327 -8.34 6.84 13.39
N LEU A 328 -8.02 6.31 12.22
CA LEU A 328 -6.67 6.27 11.64
C LEU A 328 -6.65 7.00 10.29
N PHE A 329 -5.45 7.19 9.73
CA PHE A 329 -5.27 7.97 8.50
C PHE A 329 -4.43 7.21 7.49
N ALA A 330 -4.87 7.22 6.23
CA ALA A 330 -4.13 6.67 5.10
C ALA A 330 -2.89 7.52 4.84
N GLN A 331 -1.73 7.16 5.38
CA GLN A 331 -0.48 7.94 5.27
C GLN A 331 0.65 7.15 4.62
N ASP A 332 0.43 5.85 4.38
CA ASP A 332 1.45 4.97 3.85
C ASP A 332 0.87 3.97 2.85
N THR A 333 1.74 3.15 2.25
CA THR A 333 1.39 2.08 1.31
C THR A 333 2.43 0.97 1.34
N GLY A 334 2.01 -0.23 0.96
CA GLY A 334 2.91 -1.37 0.77
C GLY A 334 2.54 -2.16 -0.48
N SER A 335 3.50 -2.86 -1.07
CA SER A 335 3.28 -3.69 -2.28
C SER A 335 2.32 -4.86 -2.04
N ALA A 336 2.23 -5.34 -0.79
CA ALA A 336 1.31 -6.39 -0.35
C ALA A 336 -0.07 -5.86 0.08
N ILE A 337 -0.22 -4.53 0.19
CA ILE A 337 -1.46 -3.91 0.65
C ILE A 337 -2.33 -3.62 -0.56
N VAL A 338 -3.14 -4.58 -0.94
CA VAL A 338 -3.94 -4.57 -2.17
C VAL A 338 -5.41 -4.84 -1.86
N GLY A 339 -6.28 -3.90 -2.25
CA GLY A 339 -7.73 -4.03 -2.12
C GLY A 339 -8.41 -2.87 -1.40
N PRO A 340 -9.75 -2.78 -1.53
CA PRO A 340 -10.51 -1.61 -1.07
C PRO A 340 -10.70 -1.53 0.46
N ALA A 341 -10.63 -2.65 1.17
CA ALA A 341 -10.70 -2.71 2.64
C ALA A 341 -9.51 -3.51 3.23
N ARG A 342 -8.32 -3.30 2.64
CA ARG A 342 -7.05 -3.85 3.12
C ARG A 342 -6.24 -2.72 3.72
N ALA A 343 -5.84 -2.87 4.98
CA ALA A 343 -4.96 -1.90 5.63
C ALA A 343 -3.90 -2.61 6.49
N ASP A 344 -2.76 -1.93 6.63
CA ASP A 344 -1.68 -2.30 7.53
C ASP A 344 -1.54 -1.20 8.58
N ILE A 345 -1.62 -1.55 9.87
CA ILE A 345 -1.64 -0.60 10.98
C ILE A 345 -0.20 -0.38 11.44
N TYR A 346 0.23 0.88 11.49
CA TYR A 346 1.53 1.25 12.03
C TYR A 346 1.51 1.24 13.56
N PHE A 347 2.38 0.45 14.18
CA PHE A 347 2.43 0.31 15.65
C PHE A 347 3.59 1.05 16.31
N GLY A 348 4.50 1.67 15.54
CA GLY A 348 5.68 2.35 16.09
C GLY A 348 6.96 1.53 15.89
N HIS A 349 7.81 1.47 16.90
CA HIS A 349 9.10 0.79 16.87
C HIS A 349 9.38 0.10 18.22
N GLY A 350 10.42 -0.74 18.23
CA GLY A 350 10.86 -1.47 19.42
C GLY A 350 10.48 -2.95 19.39
N GLU A 351 11.14 -3.74 20.24
CA GLU A 351 11.04 -5.20 20.26
C GLU A 351 9.62 -5.68 20.61
N GLU A 352 9.02 -5.17 21.69
CA GLU A 352 7.64 -5.53 22.05
C GLU A 352 6.63 -5.19 20.95
N ILE A 353 6.84 -4.06 20.28
CA ILE A 353 6.00 -3.62 19.18
C ILE A 353 6.14 -4.56 17.98
N SER A 354 7.33 -5.09 17.73
CA SER A 354 7.56 -6.03 16.63
C SER A 354 6.73 -7.31 16.79
N HIS A 355 6.67 -7.86 18.01
CA HIS A 355 5.85 -9.03 18.34
C HIS A 355 4.35 -8.75 18.19
N VAL A 356 3.88 -7.59 18.66
CA VAL A 356 2.47 -7.19 18.49
C VAL A 356 2.12 -7.05 17.00
N ALA A 357 2.87 -6.23 16.27
CA ALA A 357 2.60 -5.97 14.86
C ALA A 357 2.70 -7.24 14.00
N GLY A 358 3.71 -8.09 14.29
CA GLY A 358 4.00 -9.31 13.51
C GLY A 358 2.93 -10.40 13.59
N ARG A 359 2.06 -10.36 14.60
CA ARG A 359 0.98 -11.35 14.78
C ARG A 359 -0.40 -10.88 14.32
N ILE A 360 -0.56 -9.60 13.92
CA ILE A 360 -1.85 -9.08 13.46
C ILE A 360 -2.20 -9.60 12.07
N LYS A 361 -3.35 -10.28 11.95
CA LYS A 361 -3.91 -10.84 10.71
C LYS A 361 -5.43 -11.04 10.86
N GLN A 362 -6.15 -9.97 11.23
CA GLN A 362 -7.55 -10.04 11.64
C GLN A 362 -8.48 -9.34 10.66
N ASN A 363 -9.73 -9.82 10.62
CA ASN A 363 -10.82 -9.14 9.96
C ASN A 363 -11.45 -8.09 10.89
N GLY A 364 -12.17 -7.15 10.28
CA GLY A 364 -12.92 -6.13 11.02
C GLY A 364 -13.55 -5.11 10.08
N GLN A 365 -14.27 -4.16 10.64
CA GLN A 365 -14.94 -3.12 9.87
C GLN A 365 -13.95 -2.07 9.38
N PHE A 366 -14.10 -1.70 8.12
CA PHE A 366 -13.34 -0.63 7.46
C PHE A 366 -14.32 0.45 7.02
N VAL A 367 -14.33 1.58 7.73
CA VAL A 367 -15.25 2.69 7.47
C VAL A 367 -14.46 3.94 7.11
N MET A 368 -14.56 4.38 5.86
CA MET A 368 -13.95 5.64 5.42
C MET A 368 -14.78 6.82 5.89
N LEU A 369 -14.15 7.88 6.36
CA LEU A 369 -14.79 9.17 6.53
C LEU A 369 -14.64 9.97 5.23
N VAL A 370 -15.72 10.07 4.49
CA VAL A 370 -15.80 10.78 3.21
C VAL A 370 -16.26 12.21 3.47
N PRO A 371 -15.61 13.26 2.92
CA PRO A 371 -16.06 14.65 3.09
C PRO A 371 -17.52 14.82 2.70
N GLN A 372 -18.27 15.60 3.49
CA GLN A 372 -19.72 15.77 3.34
C GLN A 372 -20.17 16.14 1.92
N ASN A 373 -19.38 16.97 1.23
CA ASN A 373 -19.68 17.46 -0.11
C ASN A 373 -19.33 16.48 -1.25
N VAL A 374 -18.78 15.31 -0.94
CA VAL A 374 -18.43 14.28 -1.94
C VAL A 374 -19.62 13.32 -2.07
N PRO A 375 -20.29 13.24 -3.22
CA PRO A 375 -21.36 12.27 -3.43
C PRO A 375 -20.79 10.84 -3.42
N VAL A 376 -21.55 9.90 -2.84
CA VAL A 376 -21.19 8.49 -2.78
C VAL A 376 -22.21 7.70 -3.58
N ASN A 377 -21.77 7.01 -4.61
CA ASN A 377 -22.63 6.07 -5.32
C ASN A 377 -22.58 4.72 -4.59
N ASN A 378 -23.75 4.23 -4.22
CA ASN A 378 -23.91 2.79 -4.01
C ASN A 378 -23.95 2.16 -5.40
N PRO A 379 -22.94 1.43 -5.88
CA PRO A 379 -23.15 0.63 -7.07
C PRO A 379 -24.20 -0.41 -6.69
N VAL A 380 -25.42 -0.24 -7.19
CA VAL A 380 -26.33 -1.37 -7.36
C VAL A 380 -25.49 -2.39 -8.11
N VAL A 381 -25.23 -3.54 -7.54
CA VAL A 381 -24.62 -4.66 -8.24
C VAL A 381 -25.62 -5.02 -9.35
N ALA A 382 -25.51 -4.32 -10.49
CA ALA A 382 -26.11 -4.79 -11.73
C ALA A 382 -25.49 -6.18 -11.91
N GLY A 383 -26.33 -7.20 -11.86
CA GLY A 383 -25.94 -8.59 -11.91
C GLY A 383 -24.87 -8.78 -12.99
N ALA A 384 -23.86 -9.53 -12.69
CA ALA A 384 -22.70 -9.81 -13.54
C ALA A 384 -23.12 -10.54 -14.83
N LYS A 385 -23.87 -9.86 -15.69
CA LYS A 385 -24.18 -10.29 -17.05
C LYS A 385 -23.70 -9.18 -17.97
N ASN A 386 -22.64 -9.51 -18.73
CA ASN A 386 -22.10 -8.76 -19.86
C ASN A 386 -21.21 -7.54 -19.53
N ILE A 387 -20.07 -7.78 -18.90
CA ILE A 387 -18.88 -6.97 -19.19
C ILE A 387 -18.22 -7.67 -20.38
N PRO A 388 -18.16 -7.05 -21.59
CA PRO A 388 -17.40 -7.64 -22.69
C PRO A 388 -15.93 -7.69 -22.24
N LEU A 389 -15.39 -8.88 -22.16
CA LEU A 389 -13.94 -9.05 -22.01
C LEU A 389 -13.25 -8.31 -23.17
N PRO A 390 -12.16 -7.56 -22.91
CA PRO A 390 -11.36 -7.00 -23.99
C PRO A 390 -11.03 -8.13 -24.97
N LYS A 391 -11.35 -7.93 -26.24
CA LYS A 391 -10.98 -8.90 -27.28
C LYS A 391 -9.46 -9.12 -27.20
N PRO A 392 -8.98 -10.39 -27.22
CA PRO A 392 -7.56 -10.65 -27.32
C PRO A 392 -6.99 -9.86 -28.50
N ARG A 393 -5.85 -9.22 -28.34
CA ARG A 393 -5.13 -8.64 -29.48
C ARG A 393 -4.93 -9.76 -30.50
N PRO A 394 -5.13 -9.51 -31.81
CA PRO A 394 -4.82 -10.49 -32.82
C PRO A 394 -3.38 -10.97 -32.61
N GLY A 395 -3.22 -12.23 -32.24
CA GLY A 395 -1.90 -12.84 -32.13
C GLY A 395 -1.27 -12.85 -33.52
N LEU A 396 -0.01 -12.47 -33.62
CA LEU A 396 0.82 -12.78 -34.76
C LEU A 396 0.66 -14.27 -35.04
N ILE A 397 0.08 -14.60 -36.20
CA ILE A 397 0.01 -15.96 -36.71
C ILE A 397 1.45 -16.37 -37.07
N VAL A 398 2.11 -17.07 -36.12
CA VAL A 398 3.32 -17.82 -36.48
C VAL A 398 2.81 -19.08 -37.15
N THR A 399 2.88 -19.09 -38.48
CA THR A 399 2.65 -20.28 -39.31
C THR A 399 3.69 -21.32 -38.91
N ALA A 400 3.30 -22.30 -38.13
CA ALA A 400 4.10 -23.50 -37.89
C ALA A 400 4.05 -24.33 -39.17
N ALA A 401 5.16 -24.34 -39.92
CA ALA A 401 5.34 -25.24 -41.02
C ALA A 401 5.28 -26.69 -40.50
N ALA A 402 4.29 -27.43 -40.96
CA ALA A 402 4.12 -28.84 -40.69
C ALA A 402 5.32 -29.60 -41.24
N ARG A 403 6.17 -30.14 -40.38
CA ARG A 403 7.11 -31.20 -40.75
C ARG A 403 6.39 -32.54 -40.60
N THR A 404 5.99 -33.09 -41.75
CA THR A 404 5.60 -34.49 -41.87
C THR A 404 6.84 -35.35 -41.67
N SER A 405 6.92 -36.09 -40.56
CA SER A 405 7.86 -37.18 -40.35
C SER A 405 7.16 -38.49 -40.62
N THR A 406 7.54 -39.10 -41.72
CA THR A 406 7.24 -40.51 -42.08
C THR A 406 8.08 -41.43 -41.14
N PRO A 407 7.55 -42.54 -40.60
CA PRO A 407 8.31 -43.46 -39.81
C PRO A 407 9.13 -44.43 -40.72
N ALA A 408 10.43 -44.42 -40.56
CA ALA A 408 11.31 -45.44 -41.18
C ALA A 408 11.53 -46.60 -40.22
N ALA A 409 11.38 -47.79 -40.75
CA ALA A 409 11.40 -49.08 -40.11
C ALA A 409 12.77 -49.43 -39.50
N MET A 410 12.68 -50.25 -38.44
CA MET A 410 13.79 -50.98 -37.83
C MET A 410 14.52 -51.87 -38.84
N ASN A 411 15.86 -51.89 -38.76
CA ASN A 411 16.62 -53.08 -39.05
C ASN A 411 17.94 -53.05 -38.22
N HIS A 412 18.04 -53.98 -37.30
CA HIS A 412 19.33 -54.46 -36.74
C HIS A 412 20.02 -55.30 -37.79
N PRO A 413 21.37 -55.33 -37.79
CA PRO A 413 22.01 -56.55 -37.36
C PRO A 413 23.24 -56.39 -36.46
N ALA A 414 23.49 -57.45 -35.80
CA ALA A 414 24.43 -57.74 -34.72
C ALA A 414 25.89 -57.88 -35.18
N THR A 415 26.75 -57.82 -34.13
CA THR A 415 28.05 -58.47 -33.93
C THR A 415 29.32 -57.90 -34.60
N ARG A 416 30.36 -57.54 -33.83
CA ARG A 416 31.49 -58.40 -33.42
C ARG A 416 32.59 -57.62 -32.65
N ARG A 417 32.95 -58.19 -31.60
CA ARG A 417 34.13 -58.16 -30.74
C ARG A 417 35.49 -57.79 -31.34
N LYS A 418 36.24 -57.00 -30.53
CA LYS A 418 37.63 -57.18 -30.01
C LYS A 418 38.83 -56.88 -30.93
N PRO A 419 40.06 -56.76 -30.31
CA PRO A 419 40.57 -55.88 -29.26
C PRO A 419 42.01 -55.32 -29.60
N ARG A 420 42.56 -54.51 -28.57
CA ARG A 420 44.00 -54.23 -28.37
C ARG A 420 44.78 -53.35 -29.33
N ARG A 421 45.28 -52.28 -28.88
CA ARG A 421 46.48 -52.02 -28.09
C ARG A 421 46.41 -50.70 -27.36
#